data_6bae644bec8e4ba00a0b44ef421112f1
#
_entry.id   6bae644bec8e4ba00a0b44ef421112f1
#
_cell.length_a   1.000
_cell.length_b   1.000
_cell.length_c   1.000
_cell.angle_alpha   90.00
_cell.angle_beta   90.00
_cell.angle_gamma   90.00
#
_symmetry.space_group_name_H-M   'P 1'
#
loop_
_entity.id
_entity.type
_entity.pdbx_description
1 polymer ?
#
loop_
_entity_poly.entity_id
_entity_poly.type
_entity_poly.pdbx_seq_one_letter_code
_entity_poly.pdbx_strand_id
1 'polypeptide(L)'
;MSGVPGGALPPLTVDGERVPPAHLARLVSRTAAALAAAGAGPGRGAALACDHPLTAVAAAVAAERVGAPLLLDGAAPARRIAPAAVITCGADGEPVVVPAPLRAATALPEETAAVFWTSGSSGDPKAVAVSRRALLHQGGATARRMGVTPRDGMVLPLPLRHAYGFSVLQVWRATGAHLFAESGFHLRRVLSLLDGATVTSLDGVPSMYRMLAAEAVKDREVARALGALRIRGCGGDVLTPALYDEFLRVTGSALHDGYGLSEAGPNVALNAPGDVRRGSVGRLLDGVRARVRGPAGEIQISSPGLMLGYLGVESGELSRDAFTGDGWLRTGDTGCLTDDGWLTVSGRIKEVLVVHGETVAPTVVEDAVRSAAGVLDAAVVGVRAGDRGDVVWAFVESADGDRSAVAGRVTEVCRRTLPPQIRPRTVRVLTALPRTGSGKHDRVRLRAWAAGEATA
;
A
#
# COMPACT_ATOMS: atom_id res chain seq x y z
N MET A 1 2.79 -5.75 -26.87
CA MET A 1 3.72 -5.44 -25.77
C MET A 1 4.49 -4.17 -26.09
N SER A 2 3.83 -3.07 -26.17
CA SER A 2 4.42 -1.79 -26.59
C SER A 2 4.50 -0.89 -25.35
N GLY A 3 5.71 -0.79 -24.80
CA GLY A 3 6.08 0.44 -24.10
C GLY A 3 5.85 1.61 -25.05
N VAL A 4 5.64 2.82 -24.50
CA VAL A 4 5.40 4.04 -25.29
C VAL A 4 6.29 4.05 -26.54
N PRO A 5 5.74 4.09 -27.76
CA PRO A 5 6.55 4.10 -28.97
C PRO A 5 7.39 5.39 -28.98
N GLY A 6 8.71 5.27 -29.07
CA GLY A 6 9.57 6.40 -29.35
C GLY A 6 10.42 6.98 -28.23
N GLY A 7 10.67 6.28 -27.13
CA GLY A 7 11.75 6.66 -26.18
C GLY A 7 11.50 7.91 -25.31
N ALA A 8 10.42 8.66 -25.50
CA ALA A 8 10.07 9.82 -24.66
C ALA A 8 9.38 9.36 -23.35
N LEU A 9 9.81 9.93 -22.23
CA LEU A 9 9.16 9.69 -20.95
C LEU A 9 7.80 10.41 -20.91
N PRO A 10 6.75 9.80 -20.28
CA PRO A 10 5.44 10.44 -20.16
C PRO A 10 5.48 11.74 -19.35
N PRO A 11 4.44 12.60 -19.45
CA PRO A 11 4.37 13.85 -18.70
C PRO A 11 4.45 13.63 -17.19
N LEU A 12 5.21 14.50 -16.51
CA LEU A 12 5.40 14.47 -15.05
C LEU A 12 5.27 15.89 -14.48
N THR A 13 4.53 16.02 -13.40
CA THR A 13 4.51 17.19 -12.53
C THR A 13 4.89 16.72 -11.12
N VAL A 14 5.79 17.41 -10.46
CA VAL A 14 6.25 17.10 -9.11
C VAL A 14 5.98 18.31 -8.24
N ASP A 15 5.26 18.09 -7.15
CA ASP A 15 4.92 19.15 -6.21
C ASP A 15 4.34 20.43 -6.90
N GLY A 16 3.52 20.24 -7.96
CA GLY A 16 2.88 21.27 -8.78
C GLY A 16 3.77 21.89 -9.84
N GLU A 17 5.05 21.57 -9.88
CA GLU A 17 5.96 22.05 -10.91
C GLU A 17 6.06 21.04 -12.05
N ARG A 18 5.77 21.50 -13.27
CA ARG A 18 5.87 20.66 -14.47
C ARG A 18 7.35 20.37 -14.78
N VAL A 19 7.70 19.09 -14.84
CA VAL A 19 9.05 18.65 -15.23
C VAL A 19 9.13 18.59 -16.77
N PRO A 20 9.98 19.42 -17.41
CA PRO A 20 10.14 19.36 -18.85
C PRO A 20 10.66 17.98 -19.30
N PRO A 21 10.11 17.35 -20.35
CA PRO A 21 10.54 16.00 -20.77
C PRO A 21 12.02 15.88 -21.06
N ALA A 22 12.62 16.92 -21.67
CA ALA A 22 14.06 16.96 -21.93
C ALA A 22 14.90 17.02 -20.65
N HIS A 23 14.39 17.69 -19.60
CA HIS A 23 15.04 17.73 -18.29
C HIS A 23 15.00 16.37 -17.63
N LEU A 24 13.82 15.73 -17.55
CA LEU A 24 13.69 14.38 -17.00
C LEU A 24 14.58 13.37 -17.74
N ALA A 25 14.63 13.44 -19.07
CA ALA A 25 15.46 12.56 -19.88
C ALA A 25 16.96 12.75 -19.57
N ARG A 26 17.42 13.99 -19.36
CA ARG A 26 18.80 14.29 -18.95
C ARG A 26 19.10 13.75 -17.55
N LEU A 27 18.20 13.95 -16.57
CA LEU A 27 18.34 13.41 -15.23
C LEU A 27 18.47 11.89 -15.24
N VAL A 28 17.59 11.20 -15.95
CA VAL A 28 17.64 9.74 -16.09
C VAL A 28 18.95 9.28 -16.73
N SER A 29 19.42 9.95 -17.78
CA SER A 29 20.66 9.57 -18.47
C SER A 29 21.90 9.80 -17.59
N ARG A 30 21.97 10.93 -16.87
CA ARG A 30 23.03 11.24 -15.90
C ARG A 30 23.05 10.23 -14.75
N THR A 31 21.86 9.93 -14.19
CA THR A 31 21.74 8.96 -13.10
C THR A 31 22.14 7.55 -13.56
N ALA A 32 21.72 7.11 -14.75
CA ALA A 32 22.09 5.82 -15.30
C ALA A 32 23.60 5.69 -15.51
N ALA A 33 24.26 6.71 -16.05
CA ALA A 33 25.71 6.75 -16.22
C ALA A 33 26.43 6.67 -14.86
N ALA A 34 25.96 7.43 -13.85
CA ALA A 34 26.54 7.41 -12.51
C ALA A 34 26.35 6.06 -11.80
N LEU A 35 25.19 5.41 -11.97
CA LEU A 35 24.93 4.06 -11.46
C LEU A 35 25.88 3.03 -12.10
N ALA A 36 26.03 3.06 -13.41
CA ALA A 36 26.97 2.18 -14.11
C ALA A 36 28.41 2.39 -13.66
N ALA A 37 28.84 3.66 -13.51
CA ALA A 37 30.18 4.01 -13.01
C ALA A 37 30.40 3.54 -11.56
N ALA A 38 29.36 3.51 -10.73
CA ALA A 38 29.40 2.95 -9.37
C ALA A 38 29.34 1.42 -9.35
N GLY A 39 29.24 0.76 -10.50
CA GLY A 39 29.18 -0.69 -10.63
C GLY A 39 27.81 -1.30 -10.37
N ALA A 40 26.74 -0.49 -10.38
CA ALA A 40 25.38 -1.00 -10.37
C ALA A 40 25.00 -1.58 -11.74
N GLY A 41 24.30 -2.70 -11.76
CA GLY A 41 23.93 -3.44 -12.97
C GLY A 41 23.21 -4.74 -12.61
N PRO A 42 23.07 -5.69 -13.54
CA PRO A 42 22.41 -6.97 -13.27
C PRO A 42 22.99 -7.63 -12.02
N GLY A 43 22.12 -8.05 -11.08
CA GLY A 43 22.51 -8.64 -9.81
C GLY A 43 23.20 -7.69 -8.81
N ARG A 44 23.44 -6.43 -9.14
CA ARG A 44 24.08 -5.43 -8.26
C ARG A 44 23.19 -4.20 -8.12
N GLY A 45 22.46 -4.14 -7.01
CA GLY A 45 21.40 -3.15 -6.77
C GLY A 45 21.92 -1.76 -6.41
N ALA A 46 21.02 -0.78 -6.58
CA ALA A 46 21.15 0.58 -6.07
C ALA A 46 20.05 0.87 -5.05
N ALA A 47 20.39 1.43 -3.88
CA ALA A 47 19.42 1.79 -2.84
C ALA A 47 18.88 3.20 -3.06
N LEU A 48 17.56 3.36 -3.00
CA LEU A 48 16.88 4.66 -3.01
C LEU A 48 16.70 5.16 -1.58
N ALA A 49 17.49 6.14 -1.17
CA ALA A 49 17.52 6.69 0.18
C ALA A 49 16.82 8.05 0.31
N CYS A 50 15.82 8.32 -0.53
CA CYS A 50 15.00 9.51 -0.41
C CYS A 50 13.57 9.29 -0.91
N ASP A 51 12.65 10.18 -0.47
CA ASP A 51 11.23 10.13 -0.84
C ASP A 51 10.82 11.18 -1.88
N HIS A 52 11.77 12.03 -2.33
CA HIS A 52 11.44 13.07 -3.30
C HIS A 52 10.99 12.46 -4.65
N PRO A 53 9.80 12.80 -5.16
CA PRO A 53 9.22 12.11 -6.33
C PRO A 53 10.08 12.20 -7.59
N LEU A 54 10.72 13.35 -7.85
CA LEU A 54 11.59 13.52 -9.03
C LEU A 54 12.78 12.55 -8.98
N THR A 55 13.43 12.47 -7.81
CA THR A 55 14.53 11.52 -7.60
C THR A 55 14.05 10.07 -7.75
N ALA A 56 12.92 9.72 -7.15
CA ALA A 56 12.40 8.35 -7.20
C ALA A 56 12.01 7.92 -8.62
N VAL A 57 11.37 8.80 -9.40
CA VAL A 57 11.02 8.57 -10.82
C VAL A 57 12.29 8.40 -11.66
N ALA A 58 13.26 9.33 -11.53
CA ALA A 58 14.50 9.27 -12.29
C ALA A 58 15.32 8.04 -11.93
N ALA A 59 15.41 7.69 -10.63
CA ALA A 59 16.09 6.50 -10.13
C ALA A 59 15.49 5.20 -10.69
N ALA A 60 14.15 5.07 -10.66
CA ALA A 60 13.47 3.88 -11.14
C ALA A 60 13.73 3.65 -12.64
N VAL A 61 13.65 4.71 -13.45
CA VAL A 61 13.92 4.61 -14.89
C VAL A 61 15.41 4.39 -15.19
N ALA A 62 16.31 5.04 -14.44
CA ALA A 62 17.75 4.90 -14.62
C ALA A 62 18.24 3.50 -14.22
N ALA A 63 17.78 2.97 -13.07
CA ALA A 63 18.10 1.62 -12.61
C ALA A 63 17.66 0.57 -13.63
N GLU A 64 16.45 0.70 -14.20
CA GLU A 64 15.97 -0.20 -15.24
C GLU A 64 16.85 -0.13 -16.51
N ARG A 65 17.32 1.06 -16.91
CA ARG A 65 18.20 1.21 -18.10
C ARG A 65 19.52 0.47 -17.97
N VAL A 66 20.08 0.45 -16.75
CA VAL A 66 21.34 -0.26 -16.49
C VAL A 66 21.12 -1.70 -16.01
N GLY A 67 19.87 -2.14 -15.89
CA GLY A 67 19.52 -3.47 -15.39
C GLY A 67 19.77 -3.68 -13.91
N ALA A 68 19.98 -2.61 -13.13
CA ALA A 68 20.25 -2.69 -11.70
C ALA A 68 18.95 -2.87 -10.91
N PRO A 69 18.90 -3.80 -9.94
CA PRO A 69 17.81 -3.86 -8.98
C PRO A 69 17.70 -2.55 -8.18
N LEU A 70 16.49 -1.98 -8.07
CA LEU A 70 16.24 -0.83 -7.21
C LEU A 70 15.79 -1.30 -5.82
N LEU A 71 16.58 -0.98 -4.78
CA LEU A 71 16.28 -1.31 -3.39
C LEU A 71 15.44 -0.16 -2.79
N LEU A 72 14.19 -0.44 -2.46
CA LEU A 72 13.15 0.54 -2.08
C LEU A 72 12.91 0.51 -0.56
N ASP A 73 13.96 0.64 0.23
CA ASP A 73 13.92 0.51 1.70
C ASP A 73 13.84 1.85 2.46
N GLY A 74 13.97 2.98 1.75
CA GLY A 74 14.05 4.30 2.38
C GLY A 74 15.35 4.50 3.18
N ALA A 75 15.38 5.55 4.01
CA ALA A 75 16.60 5.97 4.72
C ALA A 75 17.03 5.02 5.85
N ALA A 76 16.22 4.02 6.21
CA ALA A 76 16.43 3.33 7.48
C ALA A 76 17.34 2.12 7.45
N PRO A 77 17.34 1.17 6.53
CA PRO A 77 18.35 0.15 6.57
C PRO A 77 18.92 -0.29 5.22
N ALA A 78 19.58 0.58 4.49
CA ALA A 78 20.64 0.20 3.54
C ALA A 78 21.70 -0.75 4.19
N ARG A 79 21.43 -1.23 5.39
CA ARG A 79 22.32 -2.02 6.25
C ARG A 79 22.20 -3.53 6.02
N ARG A 80 21.14 -3.98 5.36
CA ARG A 80 20.85 -5.43 5.25
C ARG A 80 21.27 -6.03 3.91
N ILE A 81 21.00 -5.35 2.81
CA ILE A 81 21.50 -5.74 1.48
C ILE A 81 22.50 -4.65 1.05
N ALA A 82 23.76 -5.01 0.91
CA ALA A 82 24.79 -4.04 0.51
C ALA A 82 24.59 -3.61 -0.95
N PRO A 83 24.23 -2.34 -1.24
CA PRO A 83 24.06 -1.87 -2.62
C PRO A 83 25.43 -1.56 -3.27
N ALA A 84 25.46 -1.49 -4.60
CA ALA A 84 26.60 -0.95 -5.34
C ALA A 84 26.64 0.59 -5.27
N ALA A 85 25.47 1.22 -5.14
CA ALA A 85 25.33 2.67 -5.01
C ALA A 85 24.13 3.05 -4.16
N VAL A 86 24.15 4.25 -3.62
CA VAL A 86 23.02 4.87 -2.92
C VAL A 86 22.58 6.09 -3.73
N ILE A 87 21.27 6.20 -3.98
CA ILE A 87 20.65 7.34 -4.66
C ILE A 87 20.01 8.21 -3.59
N THR A 88 20.50 9.43 -3.45
CA THR A 88 20.00 10.46 -2.55
C THR A 88 19.38 11.61 -3.32
N CYS A 89 18.85 12.58 -2.63
CA CYS A 89 18.23 13.78 -3.18
C CYS A 89 19.15 14.99 -2.98
N GLY A 90 19.43 15.74 -4.05
CA GLY A 90 20.03 17.06 -3.98
C GLY A 90 19.06 18.13 -3.46
N ALA A 91 19.55 19.36 -3.28
CA ALA A 91 18.76 20.47 -2.75
C ALA A 91 17.57 20.86 -3.67
N ASP A 92 17.69 20.59 -4.95
CA ASP A 92 16.69 20.84 -6.01
C ASP A 92 15.78 19.63 -6.30
N GLY A 93 15.84 18.59 -5.47
CA GLY A 93 15.09 17.36 -5.69
C GLY A 93 15.70 16.43 -6.75
N GLU A 94 16.85 16.78 -7.33
CA GLU A 94 17.52 15.95 -8.35
C GLU A 94 18.27 14.76 -7.74
N PRO A 95 18.35 13.62 -8.45
CA PRO A 95 19.08 12.46 -7.97
C PRO A 95 20.60 12.71 -7.90
N VAL A 96 21.17 12.32 -6.78
CA VAL A 96 22.61 12.26 -6.53
C VAL A 96 22.99 10.80 -6.27
N VAL A 97 23.92 10.25 -7.06
CA VAL A 97 24.41 8.87 -6.90
C VAL A 97 25.71 8.89 -6.12
N VAL A 98 25.72 8.22 -4.99
CA VAL A 98 26.89 8.04 -4.14
C VAL A 98 27.32 6.57 -4.25
N PRO A 99 28.55 6.27 -4.72
CA PRO A 99 29.08 4.92 -4.69
C PRO A 99 29.08 4.36 -3.26
N ALA A 100 28.70 3.10 -3.09
CA ALA A 100 28.73 2.49 -1.77
C ALA A 100 30.17 2.25 -1.31
N PRO A 101 30.46 2.32 0.02
CA PRO A 101 31.78 1.98 0.54
C PRO A 101 32.18 0.55 0.14
N LEU A 102 33.48 0.30 0.00
CA LEU A 102 34.17 -0.91 -0.51
C LEU A 102 33.75 -2.29 0.03
N ARG A 103 32.65 -2.45 0.73
CA ARG A 103 32.04 -3.76 0.99
C ARG A 103 31.51 -4.30 -0.34
N ALA A 104 31.87 -5.53 -0.66
CA ALA A 104 31.33 -6.21 -1.83
C ALA A 104 29.78 -6.11 -1.78
N ALA A 105 29.18 -5.51 -2.82
CA ALA A 105 27.72 -5.45 -2.94
C ALA A 105 27.15 -6.87 -2.89
N THR A 106 26.04 -7.07 -2.17
CA THR A 106 25.36 -8.36 -2.11
C THR A 106 24.92 -8.74 -3.53
N ALA A 107 25.31 -9.93 -3.98
CA ALA A 107 24.85 -10.46 -5.26
C ALA A 107 23.36 -10.82 -5.16
N LEU A 108 22.57 -10.29 -6.07
CA LEU A 108 21.14 -10.56 -6.16
C LEU A 108 20.87 -11.42 -7.40
N PRO A 109 19.76 -12.18 -7.44
CA PRO A 109 19.35 -12.87 -8.67
C PRO A 109 19.24 -11.86 -9.82
N GLU A 110 19.79 -12.19 -10.98
CA GLU A 110 19.87 -11.27 -12.14
C GLU A 110 18.48 -10.81 -12.64
N GLU A 111 17.47 -11.63 -12.43
CA GLU A 111 16.07 -11.31 -12.78
C GLU A 111 15.46 -10.24 -11.88
N THR A 112 16.08 -9.93 -10.73
CA THR A 112 15.58 -8.93 -9.78
C THR A 112 15.62 -7.53 -10.40
N ALA A 113 14.47 -6.84 -10.38
CA ALA A 113 14.37 -5.45 -10.83
C ALA A 113 14.05 -4.47 -9.69
N ALA A 114 13.33 -4.94 -8.67
CA ALA A 114 13.03 -4.14 -7.48
C ALA A 114 13.01 -5.03 -6.24
N VAL A 115 13.37 -4.45 -5.10
CA VAL A 115 13.25 -5.06 -3.78
C VAL A 115 12.43 -4.14 -2.89
N PHE A 116 11.27 -4.65 -2.45
CA PHE A 116 10.40 -3.98 -1.49
C PHE A 116 10.61 -4.55 -0.10
N TRP A 117 10.46 -3.69 0.92
CA TRP A 117 10.50 -4.13 2.31
C TRP A 117 9.10 -4.15 2.89
N THR A 118 8.72 -5.28 3.48
CA THR A 118 7.43 -5.43 4.15
C THR A 118 7.64 -5.59 5.65
N SER A 119 6.79 -4.97 6.45
CA SER A 119 6.75 -5.22 7.89
C SER A 119 6.30 -6.66 8.12
N GLY A 120 7.24 -7.56 8.34
CA GLY A 120 6.95 -8.95 8.66
C GLY A 120 6.09 -9.05 9.93
N SER A 121 5.16 -10.01 9.97
CA SER A 121 4.37 -10.31 11.18
C SER A 121 5.21 -10.80 12.37
N SER A 122 6.47 -11.13 12.13
CA SER A 122 7.48 -11.49 13.14
C SER A 122 8.28 -10.30 13.69
N GLY A 123 7.99 -9.08 13.23
CA GLY A 123 8.70 -7.85 13.62
C GLY A 123 9.87 -7.48 12.71
N ASP A 124 10.55 -8.45 12.08
CA ASP A 124 11.63 -8.18 11.15
C ASP A 124 11.11 -7.95 9.72
N PRO A 125 11.51 -6.83 9.08
CA PRO A 125 11.14 -6.57 7.69
C PRO A 125 11.69 -7.64 6.75
N LYS A 126 10.86 -8.09 5.80
CA LYS A 126 11.24 -9.04 4.75
C LYS A 126 11.51 -8.32 3.45
N ALA A 127 12.58 -8.70 2.78
CA ALA A 127 12.96 -8.18 1.46
C ALA A 127 12.28 -8.99 0.36
N VAL A 128 11.36 -8.39 -0.35
CA VAL A 128 10.57 -9.01 -1.43
C VAL A 128 11.22 -8.71 -2.77
N ALA A 129 11.80 -9.71 -3.43
CA ALA A 129 12.42 -9.56 -4.74
C ALA A 129 11.38 -9.68 -5.86
N VAL A 130 11.30 -8.69 -6.73
CA VAL A 130 10.35 -8.65 -7.85
C VAL A 130 11.09 -8.53 -9.17
N SER A 131 10.68 -9.33 -10.16
CA SER A 131 11.31 -9.31 -11.48
C SER A 131 10.77 -8.17 -12.35
N ARG A 132 11.55 -7.77 -13.37
CA ARG A 132 11.10 -6.82 -14.40
C ARG A 132 9.82 -7.29 -15.09
N ARG A 133 9.72 -8.59 -15.39
CA ARG A 133 8.52 -9.18 -16.02
C ARG A 133 7.28 -9.00 -15.14
N ALA A 134 7.43 -9.19 -13.83
CA ALA A 134 6.34 -9.00 -12.86
C ALA A 134 5.88 -7.53 -12.82
N LEU A 135 6.82 -6.57 -12.75
CA LEU A 135 6.51 -5.14 -12.76
C LEU A 135 5.77 -4.70 -14.05
N LEU A 136 6.23 -5.15 -15.21
CA LEU A 136 5.60 -4.85 -16.49
C LEU A 136 4.20 -5.45 -16.60
N HIS A 137 4.03 -6.70 -16.14
CA HIS A 137 2.71 -7.35 -16.07
C HIS A 137 1.75 -6.54 -15.21
N GLN A 138 2.17 -6.16 -14.01
CA GLN A 138 1.36 -5.41 -13.05
C GLN A 138 0.93 -4.05 -13.60
N GLY A 139 1.86 -3.25 -14.13
CA GLY A 139 1.54 -1.95 -14.72
C GLY A 139 0.50 -2.07 -15.84
N GLY A 140 0.69 -3.03 -16.75
CA GLY A 140 -0.22 -3.28 -17.86
C GLY A 140 -1.59 -3.82 -17.42
N ALA A 141 -1.63 -4.79 -16.50
CA ALA A 141 -2.88 -5.38 -16.02
C ALA A 141 -3.71 -4.35 -15.22
N THR A 142 -3.05 -3.56 -14.36
CA THR A 142 -3.71 -2.48 -13.61
C THR A 142 -4.24 -1.40 -14.56
N ALA A 143 -3.43 -0.98 -15.55
CA ALA A 143 -3.84 0.02 -16.54
C ALA A 143 -5.09 -0.41 -17.30
N ARG A 144 -5.14 -1.66 -17.78
CA ARG A 144 -6.32 -2.20 -18.47
C ARG A 144 -7.53 -2.29 -17.55
N ARG A 145 -7.38 -2.80 -16.34
CA ARG A 145 -8.48 -2.94 -15.38
C ARG A 145 -9.10 -1.59 -15.04
N MET A 146 -8.27 -0.56 -14.82
CA MET A 146 -8.73 0.79 -14.48
C MET A 146 -9.08 1.64 -15.72
N GLY A 147 -8.81 1.14 -16.91
CA GLY A 147 -9.04 1.87 -18.16
C GLY A 147 -8.19 3.15 -18.26
N VAL A 148 -6.96 3.14 -17.74
CA VAL A 148 -6.07 4.31 -17.80
C VAL A 148 -5.52 4.49 -19.22
N THR A 149 -5.55 5.73 -19.69
CA THR A 149 -5.15 6.13 -21.06
C THR A 149 -4.15 7.30 -21.00
N PRO A 150 -3.49 7.67 -22.11
CA PRO A 150 -2.64 8.86 -22.17
C PRO A 150 -3.37 10.20 -21.88
N ARG A 151 -4.70 10.19 -21.86
CA ARG A 151 -5.52 11.40 -21.59
C ARG A 151 -5.76 11.61 -20.10
N ASP A 152 -5.38 10.65 -19.26
CA ASP A 152 -5.61 10.71 -17.82
C ASP A 152 -4.51 11.48 -17.11
N GLY A 153 -4.93 12.26 -16.09
CA GLY A 153 -4.06 12.87 -15.10
C GLY A 153 -4.20 12.13 -13.79
N MET A 154 -3.10 11.56 -13.31
CA MET A 154 -3.04 10.69 -12.13
C MET A 154 -2.37 11.42 -10.98
N VAL A 155 -3.11 11.74 -9.90
CA VAL A 155 -2.56 12.33 -8.67
C VAL A 155 -2.10 11.21 -7.75
N LEU A 156 -0.82 11.27 -7.35
CA LEU A 156 -0.16 10.27 -6.51
C LEU A 156 0.50 10.94 -5.29
N PRO A 157 -0.18 11.02 -4.14
CA PRO A 157 0.40 11.53 -2.90
C PRO A 157 1.00 10.41 -2.02
N LEU A 158 1.35 9.27 -2.62
CA LEU A 158 1.92 8.12 -1.93
C LEU A 158 3.41 8.01 -2.21
N PRO A 159 4.23 7.61 -1.21
CA PRO A 159 5.65 7.41 -1.42
C PRO A 159 5.94 6.33 -2.49
N LEU A 160 6.78 6.66 -3.45
CA LEU A 160 7.15 5.76 -4.55
C LEU A 160 8.00 4.55 -4.10
N ARG A 161 8.59 4.60 -2.91
CA ARG A 161 9.30 3.45 -2.31
C ARG A 161 8.37 2.33 -1.83
N HIS A 162 7.09 2.62 -1.62
CA HIS A 162 6.11 1.59 -1.28
C HIS A 162 5.53 0.95 -2.54
N ALA A 163 5.26 -0.35 -2.46
CA ALA A 163 4.78 -1.13 -3.59
C ALA A 163 3.55 -0.54 -4.28
N TYR A 164 2.61 0.08 -3.52
CA TYR A 164 1.44 0.74 -4.09
C TYR A 164 1.84 1.97 -4.93
N GLY A 165 2.58 2.93 -4.35
CA GLY A 165 3.05 4.10 -5.11
C GLY A 165 3.89 3.70 -6.32
N PHE A 166 4.75 2.70 -6.16
CA PHE A 166 5.56 2.17 -7.27
C PHE A 166 4.71 1.52 -8.37
N SER A 167 3.58 0.90 -8.03
CA SER A 167 2.66 0.34 -9.03
C SER A 167 2.01 1.42 -9.89
N VAL A 168 1.66 2.56 -9.31
CA VAL A 168 1.13 3.71 -10.07
C VAL A 168 2.18 4.26 -11.03
N LEU A 169 3.46 4.28 -10.62
CA LEU A 169 4.58 4.61 -11.53
C LEU A 169 4.66 3.63 -12.71
N GLN A 170 4.41 2.33 -12.49
CA GLN A 170 4.37 1.36 -13.60
C GLN A 170 3.17 1.58 -14.52
N VAL A 171 2.01 1.97 -13.99
CA VAL A 171 0.83 2.35 -14.79
C VAL A 171 1.15 3.59 -15.63
N TRP A 172 1.74 4.64 -15.05
CA TRP A 172 2.19 5.85 -15.76
C TRP A 172 3.09 5.49 -16.95
N ARG A 173 4.08 4.63 -16.73
CA ARG A 173 4.99 4.18 -17.79
C ARG A 173 4.30 3.36 -18.88
N ALA A 174 3.34 2.51 -18.48
CA ALA A 174 2.63 1.63 -19.41
C ALA A 174 1.65 2.39 -20.30
N THR A 175 1.09 3.50 -19.81
CA THR A 175 -0.02 4.20 -20.45
C THR A 175 0.37 5.50 -21.13
N GLY A 176 1.42 6.17 -20.67
CA GLY A 176 1.75 7.52 -21.12
C GLY A 176 0.87 8.61 -20.50
N ALA A 177 0.07 8.30 -19.47
CA ALA A 177 -0.72 9.25 -18.71
C ALA A 177 0.14 10.37 -18.08
N HIS A 178 -0.47 11.47 -17.65
CA HIS A 178 0.25 12.50 -16.90
C HIS A 178 0.28 12.13 -15.41
N LEU A 179 1.46 12.06 -14.81
CA LEU A 179 1.62 11.82 -13.36
C LEU A 179 1.84 13.13 -12.62
N PHE A 180 0.99 13.40 -11.62
CA PHE A 180 1.15 14.44 -10.61
C PHE A 180 1.62 13.77 -9.33
N ALA A 181 2.94 13.70 -9.14
CA ALA A 181 3.57 13.05 -8.01
C ALA A 181 3.85 14.08 -6.90
N GLU A 182 3.36 13.81 -5.70
CA GLU A 182 3.50 14.68 -4.55
C GLU A 182 4.44 14.07 -3.51
N SER A 183 5.24 14.90 -2.85
CA SER A 183 6.19 14.47 -1.79
C SER A 183 5.51 13.88 -0.56
N GLY A 184 4.18 13.97 -0.50
CA GLY A 184 3.33 13.40 0.54
C GLY A 184 1.90 13.89 0.40
N PHE A 185 1.02 13.39 1.27
CA PHE A 185 -0.36 13.82 1.28
C PHE A 185 -0.51 15.15 2.04
N HIS A 186 -0.76 16.23 1.29
CA HIS A 186 -1.14 17.54 1.81
C HIS A 186 -2.54 17.88 1.30
N LEU A 187 -3.53 17.86 2.19
CA LEU A 187 -4.95 17.98 1.84
C LEU A 187 -5.24 19.17 0.89
N ARG A 188 -4.80 20.39 1.27
CA ARG A 188 -5.02 21.61 0.46
C ARG A 188 -4.41 21.50 -0.93
N ARG A 189 -3.24 20.86 -1.03
CA ARG A 189 -2.54 20.70 -2.29
C ARG A 189 -3.24 19.70 -3.19
N VAL A 190 -3.64 18.55 -2.64
CA VAL A 190 -4.44 17.57 -3.40
C VAL A 190 -5.72 18.24 -3.91
N LEU A 191 -6.43 18.98 -3.07
CA LEU A 191 -7.65 19.68 -3.47
C LEU A 191 -7.40 20.71 -4.60
N SER A 192 -6.30 21.48 -4.52
CA SER A 192 -5.96 22.45 -5.58
C SER A 192 -5.64 21.79 -6.94
N LEU A 193 -5.14 20.55 -6.93
CA LEU A 193 -4.93 19.79 -8.18
C LEU A 193 -6.25 19.33 -8.80
N LEU A 194 -7.28 19.08 -7.99
CA LEU A 194 -8.59 18.65 -8.49
C LEU A 194 -9.36 19.74 -9.23
N ASP A 195 -9.03 21.01 -9.01
CA ASP A 195 -9.61 22.15 -9.74
C ASP A 195 -9.15 22.19 -11.21
N GLY A 196 -8.10 21.45 -11.56
CA GLY A 196 -7.58 21.33 -12.91
C GLY A 196 -8.35 20.32 -13.76
N ALA A 197 -8.84 20.72 -14.92
CA ALA A 197 -9.61 19.87 -15.86
C ALA A 197 -8.85 18.62 -16.36
N THR A 198 -7.57 18.49 -16.07
CA THR A 198 -6.70 17.38 -16.52
C THR A 198 -6.60 16.23 -15.55
N VAL A 199 -6.98 16.42 -14.27
CA VAL A 199 -6.92 15.38 -13.25
C VAL A 199 -8.16 14.49 -13.33
N THR A 200 -7.95 13.20 -13.52
CA THR A 200 -9.02 12.20 -13.65
C THR A 200 -8.90 11.06 -12.66
N SER A 201 -7.77 10.96 -11.96
CA SER A 201 -7.47 9.87 -11.03
C SER A 201 -6.78 10.40 -9.78
N LEU A 202 -7.15 9.82 -8.64
CA LEU A 202 -6.47 9.98 -7.36
C LEU A 202 -6.27 8.59 -6.74
N ASP A 203 -5.02 8.25 -6.42
CA ASP A 203 -4.66 7.05 -5.70
C ASP A 203 -4.28 7.38 -4.27
N GLY A 204 -4.92 6.74 -3.29
CA GLY A 204 -4.72 7.04 -1.88
C GLY A 204 -5.05 5.87 -0.95
N VAL A 205 -4.81 6.07 0.33
CA VAL A 205 -5.18 5.14 1.39
C VAL A 205 -6.47 5.59 2.09
N PRO A 206 -7.19 4.71 2.82
CA PRO A 206 -8.43 5.07 3.49
C PRO A 206 -8.37 6.31 4.38
N SER A 207 -7.24 6.52 5.09
CA SER A 207 -7.06 7.70 5.94
C SER A 207 -7.06 9.03 5.15
N MET A 208 -6.51 9.04 3.94
CA MET A 208 -6.55 10.21 3.04
C MET A 208 -7.98 10.49 2.57
N TYR A 209 -8.70 9.45 2.15
CA TYR A 209 -10.10 9.57 1.73
C TYR A 209 -11.02 10.00 2.86
N ARG A 210 -10.72 9.64 4.11
CA ARG A 210 -11.46 10.15 5.28
C ARG A 210 -11.30 11.66 5.43
N MET A 211 -10.09 12.19 5.26
CA MET A 211 -9.84 13.64 5.31
C MET A 211 -10.53 14.36 4.15
N LEU A 212 -10.48 13.80 2.95
CA LEU A 212 -11.16 14.34 1.77
C LEU A 212 -12.68 14.33 1.93
N ALA A 213 -13.26 13.26 2.46
CA ALA A 213 -14.70 13.17 2.74
C ALA A 213 -15.14 14.21 3.78
N ALA A 214 -14.34 14.42 4.83
CA ALA A 214 -14.62 15.44 5.85
C ALA A 214 -14.63 16.87 5.29
N GLU A 215 -13.76 17.18 4.31
CA GLU A 215 -13.83 18.47 3.60
C GLU A 215 -15.02 18.54 2.63
N ALA A 216 -15.33 17.45 1.93
CA ALA A 216 -16.47 17.38 1.03
C ALA A 216 -17.84 17.59 1.76
N VAL A 217 -17.91 17.24 3.06
CA VAL A 217 -19.09 17.56 3.89
C VAL A 217 -19.26 19.07 4.08
N LYS A 218 -18.16 19.82 4.17
CA LYS A 218 -18.16 21.27 4.44
C LYS A 218 -18.27 22.09 3.16
N ASP A 219 -17.74 21.57 2.05
CA ASP A 219 -17.63 22.28 0.78
C ASP A 219 -18.16 21.44 -0.38
N ARG A 220 -19.25 21.96 -1.02
CA ARG A 220 -19.90 21.30 -2.15
C ARG A 220 -19.04 21.30 -3.43
N GLU A 221 -18.11 22.25 -3.58
CA GLU A 221 -17.21 22.27 -4.73
C GLU A 221 -16.17 21.16 -4.60
N VAL A 222 -15.64 20.95 -3.40
CA VAL A 222 -14.78 19.82 -3.08
C VAL A 222 -15.53 18.49 -3.33
N ALA A 223 -16.77 18.37 -2.86
CA ALA A 223 -17.58 17.18 -3.08
C ALA A 223 -17.76 16.90 -4.60
N ARG A 224 -18.06 17.94 -5.38
CA ARG A 224 -18.24 17.84 -6.84
C ARG A 224 -16.93 17.45 -7.53
N ALA A 225 -15.80 18.07 -7.17
CA ALA A 225 -14.48 17.78 -7.74
C ALA A 225 -14.06 16.33 -7.48
N LEU A 226 -14.22 15.84 -6.27
CA LEU A 226 -13.96 14.44 -5.90
C LEU A 226 -14.89 13.47 -6.63
N GLY A 227 -16.18 13.83 -6.75
CA GLY A 227 -17.19 13.05 -7.49
C GLY A 227 -16.92 12.96 -8.99
N ALA A 228 -16.33 14.00 -9.58
CA ALA A 228 -15.99 14.07 -11.00
C ALA A 228 -14.77 13.23 -11.39
N LEU A 229 -13.92 12.84 -10.44
CA LEU A 229 -12.82 11.93 -10.74
C LEU A 229 -13.34 10.64 -11.34
N ARG A 230 -12.73 10.17 -12.40
CA ARG A 230 -13.05 8.88 -13.01
C ARG A 230 -12.53 7.70 -12.18
N ILE A 231 -11.33 7.85 -11.61
CA ILE A 231 -10.69 6.85 -10.77
C ILE A 231 -10.46 7.43 -9.37
N ARG A 232 -10.96 6.76 -8.36
CA ARG A 232 -10.77 7.04 -6.92
C ARG A 232 -10.20 5.78 -6.27
N GLY A 233 -8.91 5.50 -6.59
CA GLY A 233 -8.21 4.31 -6.16
C GLY A 233 -7.96 4.34 -4.64
N CYS A 234 -8.48 3.35 -3.93
CA CYS A 234 -8.30 3.22 -2.49
C CYS A 234 -7.71 1.85 -2.17
N GLY A 235 -6.57 1.82 -1.49
CA GLY A 235 -5.90 0.57 -1.18
C GLY A 235 -4.84 0.71 -0.09
N GLY A 236 -4.10 -0.36 0.16
CA GLY A 236 -3.01 -0.36 1.15
C GLY A 236 -3.45 -0.58 2.59
N ASP A 237 -4.70 -0.33 2.93
CA ASP A 237 -5.32 -0.64 4.23
C ASP A 237 -6.79 -1.01 4.01
N VAL A 238 -7.50 -1.40 5.07
CA VAL A 238 -8.91 -1.80 5.00
C VAL A 238 -9.80 -0.59 4.75
N LEU A 239 -10.54 -0.59 3.65
CA LEU A 239 -11.62 0.36 3.40
C LEU A 239 -12.87 -0.08 4.18
N THR A 240 -13.22 0.68 5.23
CA THR A 240 -14.39 0.35 6.04
C THR A 240 -15.69 0.66 5.31
N PRO A 241 -16.78 -0.13 5.56
CA PRO A 241 -18.10 0.18 5.00
C PRO A 241 -18.57 1.59 5.32
N ALA A 242 -18.28 2.07 6.53
CA ALA A 242 -18.67 3.43 6.96
C ALA A 242 -18.01 4.53 6.11
N LEU A 243 -16.69 4.43 5.86
CA LEU A 243 -15.99 5.39 5.01
C LEU A 243 -16.46 5.31 3.56
N TYR A 244 -16.68 4.11 3.04
CA TYR A 244 -17.21 3.92 1.69
C TYR A 244 -18.57 4.59 1.53
N ASP A 245 -19.49 4.34 2.46
CA ASP A 245 -20.87 4.89 2.42
C ASP A 245 -20.88 6.41 2.64
N GLU A 246 -20.03 6.92 3.53
CA GLU A 246 -19.87 8.37 3.73
C GLU A 246 -19.36 9.06 2.47
N PHE A 247 -18.29 8.55 1.88
CA PHE A 247 -17.71 9.12 0.67
C PHE A 247 -18.72 9.10 -0.49
N LEU A 248 -19.42 7.97 -0.69
CA LEU A 248 -20.49 7.85 -1.69
C LEU A 248 -21.61 8.85 -1.44
N ARG A 249 -22.04 9.00 -0.20
CA ARG A 249 -23.13 9.92 0.18
C ARG A 249 -22.77 11.39 -0.10
N VAL A 250 -21.52 11.80 0.17
CA VAL A 250 -21.13 13.20 0.05
C VAL A 250 -20.71 13.59 -1.38
N THR A 251 -20.13 12.66 -2.14
CA THR A 251 -19.61 12.93 -3.50
C THR A 251 -20.51 12.38 -4.62
N GLY A 252 -21.47 11.50 -4.30
CA GLY A 252 -22.27 10.78 -5.29
C GLY A 252 -21.49 9.70 -6.06
N SER A 253 -20.25 9.39 -5.67
CA SER A 253 -19.35 8.51 -6.42
C SER A 253 -18.64 7.50 -5.52
N ALA A 254 -18.53 6.25 -5.99
CA ALA A 254 -17.93 5.16 -5.23
C ALA A 254 -16.39 5.24 -5.19
N LEU A 255 -15.79 4.80 -4.09
CA LEU A 255 -14.37 4.48 -4.04
C LEU A 255 -14.08 3.17 -4.78
N HIS A 256 -12.94 3.10 -5.45
CA HIS A 256 -12.45 1.89 -6.12
C HIS A 256 -11.49 1.17 -5.17
N ASP A 257 -12.07 0.35 -4.28
CA ASP A 257 -11.27 -0.47 -3.35
C ASP A 257 -10.44 -1.50 -4.09
N GLY A 258 -9.23 -1.75 -3.60
CA GLY A 258 -8.30 -2.69 -4.20
C GLY A 258 -7.50 -3.48 -3.18
N TYR A 259 -7.19 -4.72 -3.54
CA TYR A 259 -6.39 -5.63 -2.74
C TYR A 259 -5.10 -5.98 -3.41
N GLY A 260 -4.06 -6.00 -2.60
CA GLY A 260 -2.76 -6.46 -3.02
C GLY A 260 -1.71 -6.49 -1.92
N LEU A 261 -0.57 -7.04 -2.26
CA LEU A 261 0.58 -7.18 -1.37
C LEU A 261 1.86 -7.13 -2.21
N SER A 262 2.97 -6.69 -1.62
CA SER A 262 4.25 -6.56 -2.31
C SER A 262 4.68 -7.87 -2.98
N GLU A 263 4.38 -8.99 -2.33
CA GLU A 263 4.66 -10.36 -2.79
C GLU A 263 3.87 -10.77 -4.04
N ALA A 264 2.77 -10.05 -4.35
CA ALA A 264 1.92 -10.31 -5.52
C ALA A 264 2.05 -9.25 -6.62
N GLY A 265 2.92 -8.28 -6.46
CA GLY A 265 3.42 -7.40 -7.47
C GLY A 265 2.81 -6.03 -7.75
N PRO A 266 2.12 -5.26 -6.94
CA PRO A 266 1.37 -5.50 -5.72
C PRO A 266 -0.13 -5.76 -5.92
N ASN A 267 -0.74 -5.41 -7.06
CA ASN A 267 -2.20 -5.47 -7.23
C ASN A 267 -2.69 -6.87 -7.63
N VAL A 268 -3.74 -7.34 -6.97
CA VAL A 268 -4.36 -8.66 -7.18
C VAL A 268 -5.77 -8.52 -7.74
N ALA A 269 -6.58 -7.69 -7.08
CA ALA A 269 -7.97 -7.44 -7.44
C ALA A 269 -8.29 -5.96 -7.24
N LEU A 270 -9.09 -5.38 -8.16
CA LEU A 270 -9.49 -3.98 -8.12
C LEU A 270 -10.96 -3.82 -8.50
N ASN A 271 -11.69 -3.01 -7.74
CA ASN A 271 -12.87 -2.33 -8.27
C ASN A 271 -12.41 -1.34 -9.34
N ALA A 272 -13.22 -1.13 -10.36
CA ALA A 272 -12.88 -0.28 -11.50
C ALA A 272 -14.06 0.62 -11.89
N PRO A 273 -13.83 1.71 -12.63
CA PRO A 273 -14.90 2.55 -13.14
C PRO A 273 -15.99 1.73 -13.85
N GLY A 274 -17.23 1.85 -13.42
CA GLY A 274 -18.37 1.10 -13.97
C GLY A 274 -18.50 -0.36 -13.48
N ASP A 275 -17.56 -0.86 -12.68
CA ASP A 275 -17.57 -2.26 -12.17
C ASP A 275 -17.12 -2.26 -10.70
N VAL A 276 -18.00 -1.77 -9.81
CA VAL A 276 -17.76 -1.62 -8.37
C VAL A 276 -18.77 -2.46 -7.58
N ARG A 277 -18.27 -3.21 -6.58
CA ARG A 277 -19.12 -3.92 -5.61
C ARG A 277 -18.70 -3.53 -4.19
N ARG A 278 -19.63 -2.91 -3.45
CA ARG A 278 -19.43 -2.56 -2.03
C ARG A 278 -19.08 -3.80 -1.21
N GLY A 279 -18.05 -3.70 -0.37
CA GLY A 279 -17.57 -4.79 0.49
C GLY A 279 -16.72 -5.84 -0.22
N SER A 280 -16.43 -5.64 -1.51
CA SER A 280 -15.48 -6.45 -2.27
C SER A 280 -14.27 -5.58 -2.66
N VAL A 281 -13.10 -6.19 -2.70
CA VAL A 281 -11.87 -5.55 -3.22
C VAL A 281 -11.78 -5.60 -4.75
N GLY A 282 -12.87 -6.01 -5.42
CA GLY A 282 -12.99 -6.01 -6.86
C GLY A 282 -12.74 -7.38 -7.50
N ARG A 283 -12.56 -7.34 -8.82
CA ARG A 283 -12.25 -8.53 -9.63
C ARG A 283 -10.76 -8.70 -9.78
N LEU A 284 -10.35 -9.95 -9.98
CA LEU A 284 -8.95 -10.29 -10.24
C LEU A 284 -8.44 -9.60 -11.52
N LEU A 285 -7.19 -9.15 -11.47
CA LEU A 285 -6.52 -8.60 -12.64
C LEU A 285 -6.26 -9.66 -13.71
N ASP A 286 -6.08 -9.24 -14.94
CA ASP A 286 -5.69 -10.14 -16.05
C ASP A 286 -4.46 -10.96 -15.70
N GLY A 287 -4.55 -12.28 -15.90
CA GLY A 287 -3.48 -13.23 -15.60
C GLY A 287 -3.34 -13.59 -14.11
N VAL A 288 -4.12 -12.99 -13.23
CA VAL A 288 -4.18 -13.37 -11.81
C VAL A 288 -5.24 -14.45 -11.62
N ARG A 289 -4.89 -15.50 -10.89
CA ARG A 289 -5.79 -16.53 -10.41
C ARG A 289 -5.74 -16.55 -8.88
N ALA A 290 -6.88 -16.70 -8.25
CA ALA A 290 -6.99 -16.89 -6.81
C ALA A 290 -7.75 -18.16 -6.49
N ARG A 291 -7.42 -18.76 -5.35
CA ARG A 291 -8.18 -19.86 -4.74
C ARG A 291 -8.23 -19.64 -3.23
N VAL A 292 -9.28 -20.15 -2.61
CA VAL A 292 -9.42 -20.13 -1.15
C VAL A 292 -9.21 -21.54 -0.62
N ARG A 293 -8.34 -21.73 0.35
CA ARG A 293 -7.91 -23.03 0.86
C ARG A 293 -7.80 -23.09 2.38
N GLY A 294 -7.91 -24.33 2.88
CA GLY A 294 -7.80 -24.66 4.30
C GLY A 294 -9.00 -24.18 5.14
N PRO A 295 -9.04 -24.60 6.42
CA PRO A 295 -10.17 -24.29 7.31
C PRO A 295 -10.29 -22.80 7.63
N ALA A 296 -9.19 -22.04 7.55
CA ALA A 296 -9.17 -20.61 7.77
C ALA A 296 -9.63 -19.80 6.54
N GLY A 297 -9.83 -20.43 5.38
CA GLY A 297 -10.19 -19.72 4.16
C GLY A 297 -9.04 -18.85 3.60
N GLU A 298 -7.79 -19.37 3.60
CA GLU A 298 -6.63 -18.63 3.09
C GLU A 298 -6.75 -18.35 1.59
N ILE A 299 -6.56 -17.09 1.22
CA ILE A 299 -6.43 -16.67 -0.17
C ILE A 299 -5.03 -17.06 -0.67
N GLN A 300 -4.98 -17.89 -1.73
CA GLN A 300 -3.75 -18.22 -2.42
C GLN A 300 -3.78 -17.70 -3.85
N ILE A 301 -2.65 -17.18 -4.34
CA ILE A 301 -2.57 -16.44 -5.60
C ILE A 301 -1.55 -17.09 -6.53
N SER A 302 -1.91 -17.17 -7.82
CA SER A 302 -1.00 -17.50 -8.92
C SER A 302 -1.07 -16.41 -9.97
N SER A 303 0.07 -15.81 -10.34
CA SER A 303 0.13 -14.65 -11.23
C SER A 303 1.52 -14.53 -11.86
N PRO A 304 1.65 -14.00 -13.08
CA PRO A 304 2.94 -13.56 -13.63
C PRO A 304 3.57 -12.41 -12.85
N GLY A 305 2.77 -11.72 -12.00
CA GLY A 305 3.20 -10.62 -11.14
C GLY A 305 3.79 -11.03 -9.79
N LEU A 306 3.87 -12.34 -9.47
CA LEU A 306 4.39 -12.80 -8.18
C LEU A 306 5.87 -12.46 -8.01
N MET A 307 6.27 -12.26 -6.76
CA MET A 307 7.66 -12.12 -6.36
C MET A 307 8.50 -13.34 -6.79
N LEU A 308 9.79 -13.16 -6.93
CA LEU A 308 10.74 -14.27 -7.08
C LEU A 308 10.85 -15.08 -5.78
N GLY A 309 10.83 -14.40 -4.65
CA GLY A 309 10.91 -14.91 -3.30
C GLY A 309 11.30 -13.83 -2.31
N TYR A 310 11.52 -14.23 -1.05
CA TYR A 310 12.16 -13.36 -0.06
C TYR A 310 13.68 -13.50 -0.16
N LEU A 311 14.37 -12.37 -0.15
CA LEU A 311 15.85 -12.35 -0.12
C LEU A 311 16.37 -12.56 1.30
N GLY A 312 17.29 -13.48 1.46
CA GLY A 312 18.17 -13.54 2.62
C GLY A 312 19.08 -12.31 2.62
N VAL A 313 19.01 -11.53 3.68
CA VAL A 313 19.65 -10.20 3.73
C VAL A 313 21.17 -10.25 3.70
N GLU A 314 21.78 -11.35 4.13
CA GLU A 314 23.23 -11.56 4.11
C GLU A 314 23.67 -12.37 2.89
N SER A 315 22.92 -13.41 2.54
CA SER A 315 23.27 -14.33 1.45
C SER A 315 22.86 -13.85 0.05
N GLY A 316 21.80 -13.02 -0.05
CA GLY A 316 21.17 -12.67 -1.33
C GLY A 316 20.37 -13.83 -1.95
N GLU A 317 20.28 -14.97 -1.26
CA GLU A 317 19.54 -16.13 -1.74
C GLU A 317 18.03 -15.96 -1.60
N LEU A 318 17.28 -16.59 -2.49
CA LEU A 318 15.81 -16.56 -2.46
C LEU A 318 15.23 -17.70 -1.62
N SER A 319 14.43 -17.34 -0.60
CA SER A 319 13.50 -18.27 0.02
C SER A 319 12.13 -18.22 -0.67
N ARG A 320 11.56 -19.38 -0.92
CA ARG A 320 10.21 -19.57 -1.46
C ARG A 320 9.23 -20.19 -0.45
N ASP A 321 9.51 -20.07 0.84
CA ASP A 321 8.66 -20.65 1.90
C ASP A 321 7.22 -20.12 1.92
N ALA A 322 6.99 -18.96 1.30
CA ALA A 322 5.65 -18.42 1.11
C ALA A 322 4.86 -19.12 0.02
N PHE A 323 5.48 -20.01 -0.77
CA PHE A 323 4.79 -20.71 -1.86
C PHE A 323 4.37 -22.12 -1.42
N THR A 324 3.28 -22.59 -2.01
CA THR A 324 2.87 -23.99 -1.92
C THR A 324 3.72 -24.86 -2.85
N GLY A 325 3.72 -26.17 -2.66
CA GLY A 325 4.44 -27.11 -3.54
C GLY A 325 4.02 -27.07 -5.02
N ASP A 326 2.79 -26.59 -5.30
CA ASP A 326 2.25 -26.38 -6.65
C ASP A 326 2.39 -24.90 -7.14
N GLY A 327 3.20 -24.09 -6.45
CA GLY A 327 3.65 -22.77 -6.90
C GLY A 327 2.69 -21.61 -6.64
N TRP A 328 1.67 -21.78 -5.79
CA TRP A 328 0.80 -20.69 -5.38
C TRP A 328 1.40 -19.92 -4.21
N LEU A 329 1.28 -18.60 -4.24
CA LEU A 329 1.65 -17.75 -3.12
C LEU A 329 0.59 -17.88 -2.01
N ARG A 330 1.02 -18.19 -0.79
CA ARG A 330 0.23 -18.09 0.43
C ARG A 330 0.25 -16.63 0.89
N THR A 331 -0.91 -15.98 0.88
CA THR A 331 -0.98 -14.56 1.24
C THR A 331 -1.01 -14.34 2.74
N GLY A 332 -1.46 -15.33 3.50
CA GLY A 332 -1.79 -15.20 4.91
C GLY A 332 -3.05 -14.38 5.16
N ASP A 333 -3.72 -13.91 4.11
CA ASP A 333 -4.99 -13.21 4.19
C ASP A 333 -6.15 -14.20 3.98
N THR A 334 -7.28 -13.97 4.63
CA THR A 334 -8.49 -14.79 4.53
C THR A 334 -9.57 -14.06 3.74
N GLY A 335 -10.44 -14.83 3.07
CA GLY A 335 -11.50 -14.23 2.31
C GLY A 335 -12.32 -15.24 1.51
N CYS A 336 -13.12 -14.72 0.59
CA CYS A 336 -13.88 -15.54 -0.33
C CYS A 336 -13.78 -15.01 -1.76
N LEU A 337 -13.89 -15.92 -2.72
CA LEU A 337 -13.98 -15.62 -4.14
C LEU A 337 -15.32 -16.17 -4.63
N THR A 338 -16.14 -15.31 -5.21
CA THR A 338 -17.42 -15.71 -5.79
C THR A 338 -17.25 -16.33 -7.18
N ASP A 339 -18.21 -17.12 -7.64
CA ASP A 339 -18.18 -17.76 -8.97
C ASP A 339 -18.11 -16.74 -10.11
N ASP A 340 -18.68 -15.56 -9.91
CA ASP A 340 -18.61 -14.42 -10.83
C ASP A 340 -17.33 -13.58 -10.69
N GLY A 341 -16.32 -14.04 -9.92
CA GLY A 341 -14.97 -13.53 -9.88
C GLY A 341 -14.73 -12.31 -8.97
N TRP A 342 -15.61 -12.02 -8.01
CA TRP A 342 -15.39 -10.99 -6.99
C TRP A 342 -14.64 -11.54 -5.80
N LEU A 343 -13.58 -10.84 -5.42
CA LEU A 343 -12.78 -11.18 -4.24
C LEU A 343 -13.20 -10.31 -3.05
N THR A 344 -13.37 -10.94 -1.90
CA THR A 344 -13.56 -10.27 -0.61
C THR A 344 -12.46 -10.71 0.34
N VAL A 345 -11.83 -9.77 1.03
CA VAL A 345 -10.81 -10.03 2.05
C VAL A 345 -11.42 -9.80 3.42
N SER A 346 -11.34 -10.81 4.29
CA SER A 346 -11.96 -10.77 5.62
C SER A 346 -10.97 -10.42 6.73
N GLY A 347 -9.65 -10.66 6.54
CA GLY A 347 -8.63 -10.39 7.54
C GLY A 347 -7.35 -11.16 7.30
N ARG A 348 -6.50 -11.26 8.34
CA ARG A 348 -5.24 -12.01 8.33
C ARG A 348 -5.25 -13.19 9.26
N ILE A 349 -4.76 -14.34 8.81
CA ILE A 349 -4.67 -15.57 9.60
C ILE A 349 -3.92 -15.35 10.93
N LYS A 350 -2.84 -14.56 10.91
CA LYS A 350 -2.02 -14.28 12.10
C LYS A 350 -2.57 -13.18 13.00
N GLU A 351 -3.59 -12.45 12.55
CA GLU A 351 -4.21 -11.35 13.30
C GLU A 351 -5.56 -11.74 13.90
N VAL A 352 -6.08 -12.93 13.58
CA VAL A 352 -7.34 -13.40 14.14
C VAL A 352 -7.30 -13.47 15.67
N LEU A 353 -8.41 -13.11 16.27
CA LEU A 353 -8.66 -13.28 17.70
C LEU A 353 -9.14 -14.71 17.91
N VAL A 354 -8.54 -15.42 18.84
CA VAL A 354 -9.02 -16.75 19.24
C VAL A 354 -9.73 -16.60 20.58
N VAL A 355 -11.03 -16.46 20.55
CA VAL A 355 -11.85 -16.20 21.73
C VAL A 355 -12.75 -17.40 22.01
N HIS A 356 -12.56 -18.05 23.17
CA HIS A 356 -13.30 -19.28 23.55
C HIS A 356 -13.26 -20.39 22.49
N GLY A 357 -12.13 -20.53 21.76
CA GLY A 357 -11.96 -21.52 20.72
C GLY A 357 -12.51 -21.13 19.34
N GLU A 358 -13.21 -20.02 19.25
CA GLU A 358 -13.68 -19.46 17.97
C GLU A 358 -12.69 -18.45 17.40
N THR A 359 -12.53 -18.46 16.08
CA THR A 359 -11.65 -17.54 15.36
C THR A 359 -12.48 -16.37 14.83
N VAL A 360 -12.12 -15.15 15.25
CA VAL A 360 -12.81 -13.92 14.87
C VAL A 360 -11.84 -12.94 14.22
N ALA A 361 -12.20 -12.38 13.08
CA ALA A 361 -11.43 -11.32 12.45
C ALA A 361 -11.54 -10.02 13.30
N PRO A 362 -10.42 -9.35 13.63
CA PRO A 362 -10.46 -8.07 14.38
C PRO A 362 -11.33 -7.02 13.72
N THR A 363 -11.41 -7.01 12.39
CA THR A 363 -12.21 -6.08 11.59
C THR A 363 -13.69 -6.10 11.97
N VAL A 364 -14.25 -7.26 12.33
CA VAL A 364 -15.66 -7.39 12.78
C VAL A 364 -15.89 -6.55 14.03
N VAL A 365 -14.97 -6.58 14.97
CA VAL A 365 -15.05 -5.78 16.19
C VAL A 365 -14.73 -4.32 15.93
N GLU A 366 -13.73 -4.05 15.09
CA GLU A 366 -13.33 -2.70 14.70
C GLU A 366 -14.45 -1.94 14.01
N ASP A 367 -15.21 -2.58 13.12
CA ASP A 367 -16.34 -1.95 12.42
C ASP A 367 -17.46 -1.58 13.40
N ALA A 368 -17.73 -2.45 14.37
CA ALA A 368 -18.68 -2.13 15.44
C ALA A 368 -18.19 -0.93 16.28
N VAL A 369 -16.90 -0.92 16.67
CA VAL A 369 -16.30 0.18 17.43
C VAL A 369 -16.35 1.49 16.65
N ARG A 370 -16.01 1.46 15.36
CA ARG A 370 -16.01 2.65 14.48
C ARG A 370 -17.42 3.24 14.27
N SER A 371 -18.48 2.44 14.42
CA SER A 371 -19.86 2.93 14.29
C SER A 371 -20.31 3.78 15.49
N ALA A 372 -19.54 3.82 16.57
CA ALA A 372 -19.86 4.65 17.74
C ALA A 372 -19.55 6.13 17.49
N ALA A 373 -20.46 7.00 17.92
CA ALA A 373 -20.31 8.45 17.76
C ALA A 373 -19.04 8.98 18.45
N GLY A 374 -18.25 9.80 17.74
CA GLY A 374 -17.01 10.38 18.23
C GLY A 374 -15.77 9.51 18.00
N VAL A 375 -15.89 8.35 17.35
CA VAL A 375 -14.78 7.49 16.94
C VAL A 375 -14.31 7.91 15.55
N LEU A 376 -13.02 8.25 15.44
CA LEU A 376 -12.37 8.56 14.15
C LEU A 376 -11.78 7.31 13.51
N ASP A 377 -11.16 6.45 14.33
CA ASP A 377 -10.59 5.18 13.87
C ASP A 377 -10.49 4.20 15.05
N ALA A 378 -10.34 2.91 14.75
CA ALA A 378 -10.23 1.87 15.76
C ALA A 378 -9.28 0.75 15.33
N ALA A 379 -8.53 0.24 16.28
CA ALA A 379 -7.71 -0.95 16.12
C ALA A 379 -8.00 -1.93 17.26
N VAL A 380 -8.20 -3.19 16.93
CA VAL A 380 -8.51 -4.25 17.90
C VAL A 380 -7.38 -5.26 17.93
N VAL A 381 -6.98 -5.66 19.15
CA VAL A 381 -5.98 -6.70 19.38
C VAL A 381 -6.46 -7.69 20.41
N GLY A 382 -6.00 -8.94 20.29
CA GLY A 382 -6.16 -9.96 21.31
C GLY A 382 -4.93 -10.04 22.20
N VAL A 383 -5.15 -10.16 23.50
CA VAL A 383 -4.11 -10.49 24.48
C VAL A 383 -4.40 -11.86 25.07
N ARG A 384 -3.46 -12.77 24.93
CA ARG A 384 -3.63 -14.14 25.40
C ARG A 384 -3.84 -14.20 26.92
N ALA A 385 -4.94 -14.80 27.34
CA ALA A 385 -5.32 -14.94 28.75
C ALA A 385 -5.51 -16.42 29.14
N GLY A 386 -4.41 -17.15 29.18
CA GLY A 386 -4.39 -18.57 29.55
C GLY A 386 -5.23 -19.43 28.60
N ASP A 387 -5.96 -20.41 29.15
CA ASP A 387 -6.76 -21.39 28.38
C ASP A 387 -8.05 -20.81 27.77
N ARG A 388 -8.46 -19.60 28.17
CA ARG A 388 -9.69 -18.95 27.68
C ARG A 388 -9.53 -18.29 26.32
N GLY A 389 -8.32 -18.32 25.74
CA GLY A 389 -8.02 -17.66 24.48
C GLY A 389 -7.67 -16.19 24.66
N ASP A 390 -8.04 -15.37 23.69
CA ASP A 390 -7.69 -13.94 23.66
C ASP A 390 -8.74 -13.10 24.41
N VAL A 391 -8.26 -12.15 25.20
CA VAL A 391 -9.08 -11.03 25.70
C VAL A 391 -9.03 -9.91 24.67
N VAL A 392 -10.19 -9.46 24.23
CA VAL A 392 -10.32 -8.44 23.18
C VAL A 392 -10.10 -7.05 23.77
N TRP A 393 -9.18 -6.29 23.17
CA TRP A 393 -8.89 -4.89 23.49
C TRP A 393 -9.20 -4.02 22.28
N ALA A 394 -9.95 -2.94 22.48
CA ALA A 394 -10.20 -1.92 21.48
C ALA A 394 -9.41 -0.64 21.80
N PHE A 395 -8.59 -0.20 20.87
CA PHE A 395 -7.95 1.10 20.88
C PHE A 395 -8.70 2.01 19.92
N VAL A 396 -9.08 3.19 20.39
CA VAL A 396 -9.98 4.11 19.67
C VAL A 396 -9.28 5.44 19.49
N GLU A 397 -9.25 5.93 18.26
CA GLU A 397 -8.82 7.29 17.96
C GLU A 397 -10.03 8.22 18.04
N SER A 398 -9.90 9.31 18.81
CA SER A 398 -10.95 10.32 18.95
C SER A 398 -10.36 11.70 19.22
N ALA A 399 -10.97 12.72 18.62
CA ALA A 399 -10.69 14.12 18.91
C ALA A 399 -11.53 14.68 20.07
N ASP A 400 -12.50 13.90 20.57
CA ASP A 400 -13.35 14.27 21.70
C ASP A 400 -12.53 14.28 22.99
N GLY A 401 -12.53 15.39 23.72
CA GLY A 401 -11.80 15.53 24.97
C GLY A 401 -12.33 14.65 26.10
N ASP A 402 -13.61 14.26 26.06
CA ASP A 402 -14.21 13.33 27.03
C ASP A 402 -14.01 11.87 26.59
N ARG A 403 -12.84 11.34 26.89
CA ARG A 403 -12.47 9.96 26.59
C ARG A 403 -13.39 8.94 27.26
N SER A 404 -13.91 9.25 28.44
CA SER A 404 -14.80 8.36 29.19
C SER A 404 -16.16 8.23 28.50
N ALA A 405 -16.72 9.34 28.02
CA ALA A 405 -17.95 9.34 27.25
C ALA A 405 -17.81 8.58 25.92
N VAL A 406 -16.67 8.73 25.22
CA VAL A 406 -16.38 7.96 24.00
C VAL A 406 -16.32 6.47 24.31
N ALA A 407 -15.57 6.05 25.34
CA ALA A 407 -15.47 4.65 25.73
C ALA A 407 -16.83 4.06 26.12
N GLY A 408 -17.68 4.84 26.80
CA GLY A 408 -19.05 4.44 27.13
C GLY A 408 -19.93 4.20 25.90
N ARG A 409 -19.88 5.12 24.91
CA ARG A 409 -20.59 4.95 23.63
C ARG A 409 -20.13 3.71 22.85
N VAL A 410 -18.83 3.48 22.79
CA VAL A 410 -18.23 2.30 22.14
C VAL A 410 -18.74 1.02 22.84
N THR A 411 -18.67 0.98 24.16
CA THR A 411 -19.13 -0.20 24.94
C THR A 411 -20.62 -0.48 24.67
N GLU A 412 -21.47 0.54 24.65
CA GLU A 412 -22.89 0.39 24.38
C GLU A 412 -23.17 -0.09 22.95
N VAL A 413 -22.47 0.45 21.95
CA VAL A 413 -22.59 -0.03 20.57
C VAL A 413 -22.16 -1.49 20.46
N CYS A 414 -20.99 -1.85 21.01
CA CYS A 414 -20.52 -3.24 21.00
C CYS A 414 -21.48 -4.19 21.73
N ARG A 415 -22.12 -3.73 22.81
CA ARG A 415 -23.13 -4.54 23.52
C ARG A 415 -24.33 -4.85 22.66
N ARG A 416 -24.75 -3.92 21.79
CA ARG A 416 -25.90 -4.05 20.89
C ARG A 416 -25.63 -4.83 19.63
N THR A 417 -24.42 -4.74 19.10
CA THR A 417 -24.09 -5.25 17.75
C THR A 417 -23.22 -6.51 17.74
N LEU A 418 -22.51 -6.79 18.83
CA LEU A 418 -21.58 -7.93 18.89
C LEU A 418 -22.06 -9.00 19.88
N PRO A 419 -21.80 -10.29 19.56
CA PRO A 419 -21.94 -11.39 20.51
C PRO A 419 -21.12 -11.14 21.78
N PRO A 420 -21.57 -11.56 22.96
CA PRO A 420 -20.90 -11.26 24.23
C PRO A 420 -19.43 -11.65 24.30
N GLN A 421 -19.06 -12.79 23.69
CA GLN A 421 -17.72 -13.36 23.75
C GLN A 421 -16.66 -12.54 23.03
N ILE A 422 -17.02 -11.80 21.97
CA ILE A 422 -16.09 -11.01 21.15
C ILE A 422 -16.10 -9.50 21.48
N ARG A 423 -16.92 -9.09 22.47
CA ARG A 423 -16.97 -7.69 22.91
C ARG A 423 -15.63 -7.29 23.53
N PRO A 424 -15.12 -6.07 23.22
CA PRO A 424 -13.92 -5.57 23.89
C PRO A 424 -14.13 -5.54 25.41
N ARG A 425 -13.22 -6.17 26.13
CA ARG A 425 -13.17 -6.10 27.60
C ARG A 425 -12.64 -4.74 28.06
N THR A 426 -11.74 -4.17 27.27
CA THR A 426 -11.16 -2.85 27.54
C THR A 426 -11.27 -1.99 26.29
N VAL A 427 -11.70 -0.76 26.48
CA VAL A 427 -11.74 0.29 25.46
C VAL A 427 -10.79 1.41 25.90
N ARG A 428 -9.72 1.64 25.14
CA ARG A 428 -8.74 2.69 25.41
C ARG A 428 -8.82 3.78 24.34
N VAL A 429 -9.19 4.99 24.75
CA VAL A 429 -9.30 6.13 23.84
C VAL A 429 -7.99 6.91 23.80
N LEU A 430 -7.51 7.15 22.60
CA LEU A 430 -6.26 7.85 22.27
C LEU A 430 -6.56 9.06 21.38
N THR A 431 -5.68 10.04 21.38
CA THR A 431 -5.73 11.17 20.42
C THR A 431 -5.30 10.74 19.01
N ALA A 432 -4.41 9.74 18.91
CA ALA A 432 -4.00 9.12 17.66
C ALA A 432 -3.59 7.68 17.89
N LEU A 433 -3.95 6.79 16.96
CA LEU A 433 -3.48 5.40 16.96
C LEU A 433 -2.03 5.33 16.45
N PRO A 434 -1.18 4.48 17.05
CA PRO A 434 0.16 4.24 16.54
C PRO A 434 0.10 3.59 15.16
N ARG A 435 0.94 4.12 14.24
CA ARG A 435 1.00 3.63 12.87
C ARG A 435 2.42 3.23 12.49
N THR A 436 2.53 2.25 11.62
CA THR A 436 3.79 1.83 11.00
C THR A 436 4.25 2.90 9.97
N GLY A 437 5.49 2.80 9.49
CA GLY A 437 5.99 3.68 8.43
C GLY A 437 5.19 3.63 7.12
N SER A 438 4.38 2.57 6.91
CA SER A 438 3.44 2.46 5.77
C SER A 438 2.05 3.04 6.05
N GLY A 439 1.82 3.65 7.22
CA GLY A 439 0.54 4.26 7.61
C GLY A 439 -0.48 3.31 8.22
N LYS A 440 -0.22 1.99 8.28
CA LYS A 440 -1.11 0.98 8.89
C LYS A 440 -1.04 1.03 10.40
N HIS A 441 -2.08 0.51 11.10
CA HIS A 441 -2.05 0.37 12.55
C HIS A 441 -0.87 -0.47 13.02
N ASP A 442 -0.08 0.03 13.98
CA ASP A 442 1.00 -0.73 14.63
C ASP A 442 0.42 -1.66 15.71
N ARG A 443 -0.13 -2.80 15.26
CA ARG A 443 -0.75 -3.78 16.15
C ARG A 443 0.27 -4.45 17.09
N VAL A 444 1.56 -4.47 16.74
CA VAL A 444 2.61 -4.98 17.62
C VAL A 444 2.73 -4.11 18.86
N ARG A 445 2.80 -2.80 18.65
CA ARG A 445 2.84 -1.81 19.72
C ARG A 445 1.56 -1.81 20.56
N LEU A 446 0.40 -1.92 19.91
CA LEU A 446 -0.89 -1.99 20.59
C LEU A 446 -1.02 -3.24 21.48
N ARG A 447 -0.56 -4.42 20.99
CA ARG A 447 -0.51 -5.64 21.80
C ARG A 447 0.42 -5.50 22.99
N ALA A 448 1.59 -4.89 22.81
CA ALA A 448 2.53 -4.66 23.93
C ALA A 448 1.90 -3.76 25.01
N TRP A 449 1.18 -2.71 24.62
CA TRP A 449 0.44 -1.87 25.58
C TRP A 449 -0.65 -2.65 26.31
N ALA A 450 -1.46 -3.42 25.60
CA ALA A 450 -2.52 -4.22 26.19
C ALA A 450 -1.96 -5.32 27.13
N ALA A 451 -0.85 -5.95 26.77
CA ALA A 451 -0.19 -6.96 27.61
C ALA A 451 0.39 -6.36 28.90
N GLY A 452 0.98 -5.16 28.84
CA GLY A 452 1.50 -4.46 30.01
C GLY A 452 0.44 -4.05 31.01
N GLU A 453 -0.78 -3.72 30.57
CA GLU A 453 -1.92 -3.41 31.44
C GLU A 453 -2.68 -4.66 31.94
N ALA A 454 -2.60 -5.77 31.21
CA ALA A 454 -3.24 -7.03 31.62
C ALA A 454 -2.48 -7.76 32.75
N THR A 455 -1.21 -7.39 32.96
CA THR A 455 -0.35 -7.95 34.00
C THR A 455 -0.24 -7.07 35.27
N ALA A 456 -0.80 -5.87 35.24
CA ALA A 456 -0.92 -4.94 36.38
C ALA A 456 -2.32 -5.02 36.98
#